data_92bbde9d9fb674efe6084f97e17e0e73
#
_entry.id   92bbde9d9fb674efe6084f97e17e0e73
#
_cell.length_a   1.000
_cell.length_b   1.000
_cell.length_c   1.000
_cell.angle_alpha   90.00
_cell.angle_beta   90.00
_cell.angle_gamma   90.00
#
_symmetry.space_group_name_H-M   'P 1'
#
loop_
_entity.id
_entity.type
_entity.pdbx_description
1 polymer ?
#
loop_
_entity_poly.entity_id
_entity_poly.type
_entity_poly.pdbx_seq_one_letter_code
_entity_poly.pdbx_strand_id
1 'polypeptide(L)' 'MFEIGDKVVHPSHGAGKVIDIKEKNFLRGVGYYYVIDLVACDGIVMVPVDNVQGIG' A
#
# COMPACT_ATOMS: atom_id res chain seq x y z
N MET A 1 6.20 8.02 5.21
CA MET A 1 5.27 7.82 4.10
C MET A 1 6.03 7.22 2.93
N PHE A 2 5.48 6.20 2.31
CA PHE A 2 6.11 5.59 1.15
C PHE A 2 5.82 6.40 -0.11
N GLU A 3 6.70 6.28 -1.08
CA GLU A 3 6.53 6.91 -2.38
C GLU A 3 6.41 5.85 -3.47
N ILE A 4 5.92 6.26 -4.62
CA ILE A 4 5.85 5.37 -5.78
C ILE A 4 7.26 4.91 -6.13
N GLY A 5 7.42 3.59 -6.27
CA GLY A 5 8.72 2.99 -6.51
C GLY A 5 9.40 2.41 -5.28
N ASP A 6 8.88 2.70 -4.08
CA ASP A 6 9.45 2.17 -2.86
C ASP A 6 9.14 0.68 -2.71
N LYS A 7 10.12 -0.05 -2.20
CA LYS A 7 9.94 -1.46 -1.85
C LYS A 7 9.41 -1.56 -0.44
N VAL A 8 8.41 -2.41 -0.24
CA VAL A 8 7.78 -2.61 1.05
C VAL A 8 7.62 -4.09 1.33
N VAL A 9 7.51 -4.45 2.61
CA VAL A 9 7.21 -5.81 3.04
C VAL A 9 5.94 -5.77 3.86
N HIS A 10 4.89 -6.42 3.35
CA HIS A 10 3.62 -6.52 4.06
C HIS A 10 3.63 -7.78 4.94
N PRO A 11 3.19 -7.68 6.20
CA PRO A 11 3.24 -8.84 7.11
C PRO A 11 2.39 -10.03 6.64
N SER A 12 1.34 -9.77 5.89
CA SER A 12 0.44 -10.85 5.40
C SER A 12 0.71 -11.24 3.96
N HIS A 13 1.20 -10.32 3.14
CA HIS A 13 1.34 -10.53 1.69
C HIS A 13 2.78 -10.68 1.21
N GLY A 14 3.74 -10.33 2.05
CA GLY A 14 5.15 -10.42 1.69
C GLY A 14 5.67 -9.19 0.98
N ALA A 15 6.76 -9.36 0.24
CA ALA A 15 7.44 -8.25 -0.42
C ALA A 15 6.65 -7.73 -1.62
N GLY A 16 6.71 -6.42 -1.82
CA GLY A 16 6.07 -5.77 -2.93
C GLY A 16 6.69 -4.41 -3.21
N LYS A 17 6.12 -3.71 -4.16
CA LYS A 17 6.58 -2.39 -4.57
C LYS A 17 5.37 -1.46 -4.73
N VAL A 18 5.47 -0.27 -4.21
CA VAL A 18 4.43 0.74 -4.37
C VAL A 18 4.44 1.23 -5.82
N ILE A 19 3.35 1.01 -6.52
CA ILE A 19 3.23 1.41 -7.93
C ILE A 19 2.33 2.61 -8.12
N ASP A 20 1.48 2.91 -7.13
CA ASP A 20 0.59 4.06 -7.21
C ASP A 20 0.09 4.42 -5.82
N ILE A 21 -0.49 5.60 -5.70
CA ILE A 21 -1.14 6.07 -4.48
C ILE A 21 -2.51 6.58 -4.89
N LYS A 22 -3.56 6.01 -4.32
CA LYS A 22 -4.94 6.36 -4.62
C LYS A 22 -5.54 7.20 -3.51
N GLU A 23 -6.37 8.15 -3.88
CA GLU A 23 -7.13 8.96 -2.95
C GLU A 23 -8.57 8.46 -2.89
N LYS A 24 -9.10 8.34 -1.69
CA LYS A 24 -10.50 7.96 -1.49
C LYS A 24 -11.17 8.89 -0.49
N ASN A 25 -12.44 9.16 -0.72
CA ASN A 25 -13.27 9.95 0.18
C ASN A 25 -13.97 9.04 1.17
N PHE A 26 -13.88 9.38 2.44
CA PHE A 26 -14.57 8.68 3.51
C PHE A 26 -15.50 9.65 4.22
N LEU A 27 -16.39 9.11 5.05
CA LEU A 27 -17.27 9.92 5.88
C LEU A 27 -16.50 10.86 6.82
N ARG A 28 -15.27 10.47 7.18
CA ARG A 28 -14.40 11.25 8.07
C ARG A 28 -13.48 12.21 7.33
N GLY A 29 -13.53 12.22 6.00
CA GLY A 29 -12.66 13.04 5.19
C GLY A 29 -11.97 12.26 4.10
N VAL A 30 -10.79 12.69 3.70
CA VAL A 30 -10.03 12.10 2.60
C VAL A 30 -8.94 11.20 3.15
N GLY A 31 -8.84 10.00 2.62
CA GLY A 31 -7.77 9.07 2.94
C GLY A 31 -7.03 8.62 1.69
N TYR A 32 -5.85 8.05 1.90
CA TYR A 32 -5.01 7.57 0.81
C TYR A 32 -4.75 6.09 0.97
N TYR A 33 -4.56 5.40 -0.17
CA TYR A 33 -4.20 4.00 -0.23
C TYR A 33 -2.95 3.83 -1.06
N TYR A 34 -2.05 2.99 -0.60
CA TYR A 34 -0.93 2.53 -1.42
C TYR A 34 -1.39 1.37 -2.28
N VAL A 35 -1.08 1.43 -3.55
CA VAL A 35 -1.26 0.30 -4.47
C VAL A 35 0.08 -0.42 -4.56
N ILE A 36 0.11 -1.66 -4.10
CA ILE A 36 1.34 -2.44 -4.00
C ILE A 36 1.26 -3.62 -4.95
N ASP A 37 2.26 -3.75 -5.81
CA ASP A 37 2.42 -4.90 -6.69
C ASP A 37 3.28 -5.94 -5.96
N LEU A 38 2.68 -7.08 -5.68
CA LEU A 38 3.34 -8.13 -4.90
C LEU A 38 4.32 -8.91 -5.79
N VAL A 39 5.52 -9.12 -5.27
CA VAL A 39 6.58 -9.84 -5.99
C VAL A 39 6.29 -11.34 -6.02
N ALA A 40 5.81 -11.89 -4.91
CA ALA A 40 5.62 -13.34 -4.77
C ALA A 40 4.32 -13.85 -5.36
N CYS A 41 3.35 -12.97 -5.59
CA CYS A 41 2.03 -13.33 -6.10
C CYS A 41 1.69 -12.42 -7.26
N ASP A 42 1.02 -12.96 -8.26
CA ASP A 42 0.48 -12.14 -9.35
C ASP A 42 -0.75 -11.41 -8.85
N GLY A 43 -0.53 -10.35 -8.08
CA GLY A 43 -1.63 -9.62 -7.52
C GLY A 43 -1.23 -8.24 -7.05
N ILE A 44 -2.24 -7.40 -6.95
CA ILE A 44 -2.09 -6.03 -6.48
C ILE A 44 -2.95 -5.89 -5.24
N VAL A 45 -2.39 -5.31 -4.18
CA VAL A 45 -3.13 -5.02 -2.96
C VAL A 45 -3.17 -3.52 -2.74
N MET A 46 -4.24 -3.06 -2.11
CA MET A 46 -4.39 -1.68 -1.68
C MET A 46 -4.33 -1.64 -0.16
N VAL A 47 -3.42 -0.85 0.38
CA VAL A 47 -3.22 -0.74 1.82
C VAL A 47 -3.49 0.70 2.26
N PRO A 48 -4.40 0.92 3.21
CA PRO A 48 -4.65 2.27 3.74
C PRO A 48 -3.37 2.85 4.34
N VAL A 49 -3.13 4.13 4.08
CA VAL A 49 -1.95 4.82 4.62
C VAL A 49 -1.91 4.72 6.15
N ASP A 50 -3.07 4.75 6.79
CA ASP A 50 -3.16 4.68 8.24
C ASP A 50 -2.73 3.32 8.81
N ASN A 51 -2.63 2.29 7.99
CA ASN A 51 -2.29 0.94 8.42
C ASN A 51 -0.88 0.51 8.03
N VAL A 52 0.00 1.46 7.75
CA VAL A 52 1.37 1.14 7.31
C VAL A 52 2.30 0.71 8.44
N GLN A 53 1.83 0.70 9.68
CA GLN A 53 2.67 0.37 10.83
C GLN A 53 3.27 -1.04 10.76
N GLY A 54 2.59 -1.96 10.13
CA GLY A 54 3.08 -3.32 9.95
C GLY A 54 3.94 -3.53 8.71
N ILE A 55 4.21 -2.49 7.95
CA ILE A 55 4.95 -2.56 6.68
C ILE A 55 6.36 -2.02 6.90
N GLY A 56 7.31 -2.83 6.61
CA GLY A 56 8.74 -2.49 6.79
C GLY A 56 9.45 -2.16 5.52
#